data_99ca9f06191ab238494372ff8853afaf
#
_entry.id   99ca9f06191ab238494372ff8853afaf
#
_cell.length_a   1.000
_cell.length_b   1.000
_cell.length_c   1.000
_cell.angle_alpha   90.00
_cell.angle_beta   90.00
_cell.angle_gamma   90.00
#
_symmetry.space_group_name_H-M   'P 1'
#
loop_
_entity.id
_entity.type
_entity.pdbx_description
1 polymer ?
#
loop_
_entity_poly.entity_id
_entity_poly.type
_entity_poly.pdbx_seq_one_letter_code
_entity_poly.pdbx_strand_id
1 'polypeptide(L)'
;MAAGAGLPLVLSGTQAFSHPEPLVWRGHALGAPTTLILSHPDRDHAEGLVRQVIAEVSRLEDIFSLYRPASALCELNRAGALAFPPQELVDLLTVCHSVWEETDGLFDPTVQPLWKLYAEYFSRGDANPSGPDRSVLESARELVGLQHVSFNAHRIALSKRGMGVTLNGIAQGYITDRIVALLRRGGVESSLVDMGEVRAIGAKPDGAPWKVGISENQSDTDIDHSVFVINKAVATSSSNGLHFDQARNWGHIISPQGVSTVQRYRRMTVIAPDATRADALSTAFTLMETAAIQKVLAQHPDVEADWAPSNRAN
;
A
#
# COMPACT_ATOMS: atom_id res chain seq x y z
N MET A 1 -9.35 -24.48 -77.82
CA MET A 1 -10.32 -23.66 -77.10
C MET A 1 -10.49 -24.27 -75.71
N ALA A 2 -9.89 -23.64 -74.68
CA ALA A 2 -10.03 -24.09 -73.30
C ALA A 2 -10.42 -22.85 -72.50
N ALA A 3 -11.64 -22.87 -71.92
CA ALA A 3 -12.19 -21.82 -71.11
C ALA A 3 -11.67 -21.97 -69.69
N GLY A 4 -10.96 -20.97 -69.20
CA GLY A 4 -10.51 -20.88 -67.82
C GLY A 4 -11.62 -20.27 -66.96
N ALA A 5 -12.12 -21.02 -65.98
CA ALA A 5 -13.01 -20.54 -64.94
C ALA A 5 -12.20 -19.90 -63.82
N GLY A 6 -12.24 -18.58 -63.66
CA GLY A 6 -11.70 -17.86 -62.51
C GLY A 6 -12.58 -18.02 -61.27
N LEU A 7 -12.02 -18.55 -60.18
CA LEU A 7 -12.63 -18.56 -58.88
C LEU A 7 -12.52 -17.16 -58.23
N PRO A 8 -13.59 -16.61 -57.62
CA PRO A 8 -13.50 -15.37 -56.89
C PRO A 8 -12.78 -15.60 -55.56
N LEU A 9 -11.71 -14.81 -55.31
CA LEU A 9 -11.07 -14.68 -53.99
C LEU A 9 -12.06 -14.03 -53.02
N VAL A 10 -12.57 -14.79 -52.08
CA VAL A 10 -13.28 -14.25 -50.92
C VAL A 10 -12.21 -13.72 -49.98
N LEU A 11 -12.03 -12.41 -49.98
CA LEU A 11 -11.28 -11.70 -48.94
C LEU A 11 -12.09 -11.80 -47.62
N SER A 12 -11.72 -12.76 -46.78
CA SER A 12 -12.19 -12.81 -45.39
C SER A 12 -11.63 -11.57 -44.70
N GLY A 13 -12.47 -10.57 -44.54
CA GLY A 13 -12.16 -9.43 -43.72
C GLY A 13 -11.89 -9.90 -42.29
N THR A 14 -10.65 -9.81 -41.85
CA THR A 14 -10.32 -9.86 -40.44
C THR A 14 -11.01 -8.66 -39.78
N GLN A 15 -12.13 -8.92 -39.08
CA GLN A 15 -12.70 -7.95 -38.16
C GLN A 15 -11.61 -7.68 -37.10
N ALA A 16 -11.00 -6.54 -37.18
CA ALA A 16 -10.23 -5.99 -36.07
C ALA A 16 -11.23 -5.82 -34.92
N PHE A 17 -11.17 -6.69 -33.92
CA PHE A 17 -11.90 -6.51 -32.68
C PHE A 17 -11.37 -5.21 -32.07
N SER A 18 -12.09 -4.10 -32.22
CA SER A 18 -11.83 -2.89 -31.48
C SER A 18 -12.15 -3.21 -30.01
N HIS A 19 -11.12 -3.31 -29.18
CA HIS A 19 -11.32 -3.39 -27.75
C HIS A 19 -12.04 -2.11 -27.31
N PRO A 20 -13.11 -2.21 -26.50
CA PRO A 20 -13.78 -1.03 -25.98
C PRO A 20 -12.79 -0.16 -25.21
N GLU A 21 -12.90 1.16 -25.32
CA GLU A 21 -12.09 2.07 -24.53
C GLU A 21 -12.25 1.78 -23.04
N PRO A 22 -11.14 1.66 -22.28
CA PRO A 22 -11.20 1.38 -20.86
C PRO A 22 -11.92 2.52 -20.11
N LEU A 23 -12.73 2.15 -19.13
CA LEU A 23 -13.30 3.12 -18.19
C LEU A 23 -12.19 3.52 -17.22
N VAL A 24 -11.92 4.83 -17.12
CA VAL A 24 -10.95 5.37 -16.15
C VAL A 24 -11.72 6.14 -15.09
N TRP A 25 -11.56 5.72 -13.85
CA TRP A 25 -12.08 6.44 -12.69
C TRP A 25 -10.92 6.96 -11.83
N ARG A 26 -11.10 8.15 -11.25
CA ARG A 26 -10.15 8.78 -10.32
C ARG A 26 -10.87 9.24 -9.07
N GLY A 27 -10.22 9.06 -7.91
CA GLY A 27 -10.75 9.41 -6.60
C GLY A 27 -9.66 9.52 -5.54
N HIS A 28 -10.02 9.25 -4.29
CA HIS A 28 -9.10 9.21 -3.16
C HIS A 28 -9.43 8.01 -2.26
N ALA A 29 -8.40 7.41 -1.67
CA ALA A 29 -8.52 6.39 -0.63
C ALA A 29 -7.46 6.63 0.45
N LEU A 30 -7.87 6.68 1.73
CA LEU A 30 -7.01 6.98 2.89
C LEU A 30 -6.14 8.24 2.69
N GLY A 31 -6.68 9.25 1.98
CA GLY A 31 -5.99 10.51 1.70
C GLY A 31 -5.05 10.49 0.49
N ALA A 32 -4.83 9.35 -0.17
CA ALA A 32 -4.03 9.25 -1.39
C ALA A 32 -4.90 9.35 -2.66
N PRO A 33 -4.38 9.92 -3.76
CA PRO A 33 -5.02 9.84 -5.07
C PRO A 33 -5.15 8.39 -5.50
N THR A 34 -6.27 8.06 -6.16
CA THR A 34 -6.55 6.70 -6.63
C THR A 34 -6.94 6.69 -8.09
N THR A 35 -6.60 5.62 -8.81
CA THR A 35 -6.95 5.44 -10.21
C THR A 35 -7.40 4.00 -10.46
N LEU A 36 -8.48 3.83 -11.19
CA LEU A 36 -8.95 2.55 -11.68
C LEU A 36 -9.04 2.60 -13.20
N ILE A 37 -8.32 1.72 -13.88
CA ILE A 37 -8.41 1.51 -15.33
C ILE A 37 -9.11 0.16 -15.52
N LEU A 38 -10.34 0.18 -15.99
CA LEU A 38 -11.22 -0.99 -16.09
C LEU A 38 -11.57 -1.27 -17.56
N SER A 39 -11.17 -2.43 -18.07
CA SER A 39 -11.59 -2.92 -19.38
C SER A 39 -12.72 -3.92 -19.21
N HIS A 40 -13.91 -3.62 -19.73
CA HIS A 40 -15.07 -4.49 -19.73
C HIS A 40 -15.93 -4.24 -20.98
N PRO A 41 -16.46 -5.29 -21.66
CA PRO A 41 -17.25 -5.13 -22.87
C PRO A 41 -18.61 -4.43 -22.61
N ASP A 42 -19.19 -4.65 -21.45
CA ASP A 42 -20.44 -4.01 -21.01
C ASP A 42 -20.10 -2.77 -20.18
N ARG A 43 -20.40 -1.59 -20.73
CA ARG A 43 -20.15 -0.28 -20.13
C ARG A 43 -20.99 -0.02 -18.89
N ASP A 44 -22.27 -0.39 -18.93
CA ASP A 44 -23.20 -0.15 -17.81
C ASP A 44 -22.82 -1.01 -16.62
N HIS A 45 -22.41 -2.26 -16.87
CA HIS A 45 -21.87 -3.14 -15.85
C HIS A 45 -20.58 -2.56 -15.24
N ALA A 46 -19.64 -2.10 -16.06
CA ALA A 46 -18.40 -1.47 -15.59
C ALA A 46 -18.68 -0.24 -14.69
N GLU A 47 -19.61 0.62 -15.06
CA GLU A 47 -20.02 1.75 -14.24
C GLU A 47 -20.69 1.31 -12.92
N GLY A 48 -21.45 0.21 -12.97
CA GLY A 48 -21.99 -0.46 -11.79
C GLY A 48 -20.91 -0.92 -10.82
N LEU A 49 -19.83 -1.52 -11.34
CA LEU A 49 -18.68 -1.95 -10.54
C LEU A 49 -17.93 -0.76 -9.94
N VAL A 50 -17.75 0.35 -10.68
CA VAL A 50 -17.13 1.56 -10.12
C VAL A 50 -17.93 2.11 -8.93
N ARG A 51 -19.26 2.12 -9.00
CA ARG A 51 -20.09 2.53 -7.85
C ARG A 51 -19.89 1.62 -6.64
N GLN A 52 -19.75 0.30 -6.84
CA GLN A 52 -19.45 -0.66 -5.77
C GLN A 52 -18.04 -0.43 -5.20
N VAL A 53 -17.04 -0.14 -6.05
CA VAL A 53 -15.67 0.22 -5.62
C VAL A 53 -15.69 1.43 -4.71
N ILE A 54 -16.38 2.51 -5.09
CA ILE A 54 -16.47 3.74 -4.28
C ILE A 54 -17.11 3.44 -2.90
N ALA A 55 -18.19 2.66 -2.88
CA ALA A 55 -18.84 2.28 -1.63
C ALA A 55 -17.95 1.42 -0.74
N GLU A 56 -17.22 0.45 -1.32
CA GLU A 56 -16.31 -0.42 -0.58
C GLU A 56 -15.09 0.33 -0.04
N VAL A 57 -14.50 1.24 -0.82
CA VAL A 57 -13.42 2.11 -0.33
C VAL A 57 -13.88 2.92 0.87
N SER A 58 -15.05 3.58 0.78
CA SER A 58 -15.59 4.36 1.90
C SER A 58 -15.86 3.49 3.15
N ARG A 59 -16.39 2.29 2.96
CA ARG A 59 -16.62 1.33 4.06
C ARG A 59 -15.33 0.90 4.74
N LEU A 60 -14.27 0.65 3.96
CA LEU A 60 -12.97 0.27 4.50
C LEU A 60 -12.25 1.44 5.19
N GLU A 61 -12.45 2.67 4.71
CA GLU A 61 -11.98 3.86 5.43
C GLU A 61 -12.65 4.06 6.79
N ASP A 62 -13.92 3.67 6.95
CA ASP A 62 -14.60 3.67 8.25
C ASP A 62 -14.02 2.62 9.23
N ILE A 63 -13.22 1.68 8.72
CA ILE A 63 -12.49 0.72 9.56
C ILE A 63 -11.07 1.22 9.85
N PHE A 64 -10.31 1.64 8.83
CA PHE A 64 -8.85 1.79 8.91
C PHE A 64 -8.34 3.22 9.05
N SER A 65 -9.16 4.24 8.78
CA SER A 65 -8.70 5.62 8.73
C SER A 65 -8.37 6.18 10.13
N LEU A 66 -7.18 6.78 10.27
CA LEU A 66 -6.83 7.62 11.43
C LEU A 66 -7.45 9.03 11.36
N TYR A 67 -8.03 9.41 10.22
CA TYR A 67 -8.58 10.75 9.98
C TYR A 67 -10.11 10.78 10.04
N ARG A 68 -10.77 9.62 10.18
CA ARG A 68 -12.21 9.50 10.44
C ARG A 68 -12.42 9.21 11.93
N PRO A 69 -12.87 10.17 12.75
CA PRO A 69 -12.94 10.01 14.21
C PRO A 69 -13.81 8.83 14.68
N ALA A 70 -14.79 8.44 13.87
CA ALA A 70 -15.70 7.32 14.13
C ALA A 70 -15.21 5.98 13.58
N SER A 71 -14.01 5.91 12.97
CA SER A 71 -13.46 4.66 12.47
C SER A 71 -13.16 3.66 13.58
N ALA A 72 -13.22 2.36 13.26
CA ALA A 72 -12.89 1.30 14.20
C ALA A 72 -11.46 1.44 14.76
N LEU A 73 -10.50 1.86 13.92
CA LEU A 73 -9.12 2.10 14.34
C LEU A 73 -9.00 3.28 15.32
N CYS A 74 -9.71 4.39 15.07
CA CYS A 74 -9.74 5.52 16.00
C CYS A 74 -10.40 5.15 17.32
N GLU A 75 -11.46 4.34 17.30
CA GLU A 75 -12.09 3.84 18.52
C GLU A 75 -11.14 2.95 19.33
N LEU A 76 -10.46 1.99 18.67
CA LEU A 76 -9.43 1.16 19.30
C LEU A 76 -8.35 2.01 19.96
N ASN A 77 -7.81 2.98 19.24
CA ASN A 77 -6.74 3.86 19.75
C ASN A 77 -7.19 4.74 20.92
N ARG A 78 -8.44 5.18 20.93
CA ARG A 78 -9.01 6.01 21.99
C ARG A 78 -9.34 5.22 23.26
N ALA A 79 -9.94 4.02 23.06
CA ALA A 79 -10.44 3.21 24.17
C ALA A 79 -9.41 2.20 24.70
N GLY A 80 -8.35 1.89 23.93
CA GLY A 80 -7.38 0.84 24.23
C GLY A 80 -7.92 -0.57 24.00
N ALA A 81 -9.20 -0.72 23.64
CA ALA A 81 -9.80 -1.99 23.27
C ALA A 81 -11.03 -1.76 22.37
N LEU A 82 -11.33 -2.76 21.53
CA LEU A 82 -12.48 -2.77 20.65
C LEU A 82 -13.19 -4.14 20.76
N ALA A 83 -14.46 -4.14 21.17
CA ALA A 83 -15.29 -5.35 21.22
C ALA A 83 -15.94 -5.59 19.87
N PHE A 84 -16.01 -6.86 19.46
CA PHE A 84 -16.58 -7.28 18.17
C PHE A 84 -16.05 -6.47 16.99
N PRO A 85 -14.71 -6.46 16.79
CA PRO A 85 -14.09 -5.69 15.72
C PRO A 85 -14.59 -6.16 14.34
N PRO A 86 -14.58 -5.28 13.33
CA PRO A 86 -14.75 -5.70 11.96
C PRO A 86 -13.74 -6.80 11.59
N GLN A 87 -14.19 -7.83 10.88
CA GLN A 87 -13.33 -8.97 10.52
C GLN A 87 -12.10 -8.52 9.73
N GLU A 88 -12.27 -7.53 8.85
CA GLU A 88 -11.18 -6.95 8.06
C GLU A 88 -10.04 -6.37 8.93
N LEU A 89 -10.38 -5.81 10.10
CA LEU A 89 -9.35 -5.30 11.02
C LEU A 89 -8.58 -6.45 11.68
N VAL A 90 -9.26 -7.53 12.02
CA VAL A 90 -8.63 -8.76 12.56
C VAL A 90 -7.74 -9.41 11.51
N ASP A 91 -8.24 -9.54 10.26
CA ASP A 91 -7.50 -10.11 9.13
C ASP A 91 -6.22 -9.31 8.87
N LEU A 92 -6.33 -7.97 8.84
CA LEU A 92 -5.19 -7.10 8.58
C LEU A 92 -4.17 -7.13 9.71
N LEU A 93 -4.59 -7.19 10.97
CA LEU A 93 -3.68 -7.37 12.12
C LEU A 93 -2.98 -8.74 12.08
N THR A 94 -3.64 -9.78 11.54
CA THR A 94 -3.00 -11.09 11.33
C THR A 94 -1.86 -10.98 10.30
N VAL A 95 -2.07 -10.27 9.21
CA VAL A 95 -0.99 -9.99 8.23
C VAL A 95 0.12 -9.14 8.87
N CYS A 96 -0.27 -8.10 9.64
CA CYS A 96 0.72 -7.30 10.38
C CYS A 96 1.61 -8.17 11.27
N HIS A 97 1.02 -9.15 11.97
CA HIS A 97 1.77 -10.05 12.86
C HIS A 97 2.76 -10.94 12.07
N SER A 98 2.33 -11.49 10.93
CA SER A 98 3.22 -12.28 10.07
C SER A 98 4.41 -11.46 9.57
N VAL A 99 4.15 -10.24 9.07
CA VAL A 99 5.22 -9.36 8.58
C VAL A 99 6.11 -8.87 9.73
N TRP A 100 5.54 -8.63 10.92
CA TRP A 100 6.28 -8.28 12.13
C TRP A 100 7.29 -9.38 12.51
N GLU A 101 6.88 -10.65 12.49
CA GLU A 101 7.78 -11.80 12.75
C GLU A 101 8.85 -11.92 11.67
N GLU A 102 8.48 -11.81 10.39
CA GLU A 102 9.39 -11.94 9.25
C GLU A 102 10.47 -10.84 9.20
N THR A 103 10.17 -9.66 9.75
CA THR A 103 11.04 -8.48 9.72
C THR A 103 11.72 -8.17 11.06
N ASP A 104 11.76 -9.16 11.98
CA ASP A 104 12.33 -9.00 13.32
C ASP A 104 11.77 -7.76 14.06
N GLY A 105 10.46 -7.50 13.90
CA GLY A 105 9.74 -6.40 14.52
C GLY A 105 9.97 -5.01 13.88
N LEU A 106 10.63 -4.91 12.73
CA LEU A 106 10.83 -3.62 12.05
C LEU A 106 9.57 -3.11 11.34
N PHE A 107 8.68 -4.01 10.91
CA PHE A 107 7.30 -3.64 10.60
C PHE A 107 6.47 -3.74 11.88
N ASP A 108 6.13 -2.64 12.49
CA ASP A 108 5.30 -2.65 13.71
C ASP A 108 4.19 -1.59 13.62
N PRO A 109 2.92 -2.00 13.49
CA PRO A 109 1.81 -1.06 13.41
C PRO A 109 1.58 -0.28 14.72
N THR A 110 2.24 -0.67 15.81
CA THR A 110 2.09 0.04 17.11
C THR A 110 3.02 1.25 17.25
N VAL A 111 3.73 1.67 16.19
CA VAL A 111 4.59 2.88 16.20
C VAL A 111 3.80 4.20 16.33
N GLN A 112 2.49 4.16 16.36
CA GLN A 112 1.62 5.35 16.42
C GLN A 112 1.96 6.34 17.56
N PRO A 113 2.32 5.92 18.77
CA PRO A 113 2.76 6.85 19.84
C PRO A 113 4.02 7.63 19.46
N LEU A 114 5.00 7.00 18.81
CA LEU A 114 6.19 7.69 18.33
C LEU A 114 5.86 8.66 17.19
N TRP A 115 5.04 8.22 16.24
CA TRP A 115 4.58 9.07 15.13
C TRP A 115 3.88 10.32 15.64
N LYS A 116 2.96 10.16 16.59
CA LYS A 116 2.23 11.25 17.21
C LYS A 116 3.16 12.20 17.97
N LEU A 117 4.12 11.66 18.71
CA LEU A 117 5.13 12.45 19.42
C LEU A 117 5.92 13.35 18.46
N TYR A 118 6.43 12.81 17.34
CA TYR A 118 7.15 13.61 16.37
C TYR A 118 6.27 14.65 15.69
N ALA A 119 5.05 14.28 15.29
CA ALA A 119 4.12 15.21 14.67
C ALA A 119 3.77 16.38 15.60
N GLU A 120 3.46 16.11 16.86
CA GLU A 120 3.15 17.13 17.88
C GLU A 120 4.38 17.98 18.23
N TYR A 121 5.55 17.37 18.34
CA TYR A 121 6.78 18.07 18.67
C TYR A 121 7.17 19.08 17.59
N PHE A 122 7.26 18.65 16.33
CA PHE A 122 7.69 19.50 15.22
C PHE A 122 6.58 20.45 14.71
N SER A 123 5.35 20.27 15.14
CA SER A 123 4.29 21.28 14.88
C SER A 123 4.49 22.59 15.67
N ARG A 124 5.36 22.58 16.68
CA ARG A 124 5.68 23.76 17.49
C ARG A 124 6.69 24.65 16.76
N GLY A 125 6.47 25.95 16.81
CA GLY A 125 7.37 26.92 16.14
C GLY A 125 8.77 27.02 16.75
N ASP A 126 8.97 26.48 17.97
CA ASP A 126 10.22 26.47 18.74
C ASP A 126 10.85 25.08 18.87
N ALA A 127 10.43 24.12 18.04
CA ALA A 127 10.95 22.76 18.07
C ALA A 127 12.47 22.72 17.81
N ASN A 128 13.20 22.04 18.70
CA ASN A 128 14.64 21.84 18.50
C ASN A 128 14.86 20.88 17.30
N PRO A 129 15.69 21.24 16.30
CA PRO A 129 15.99 20.37 15.16
C PRO A 129 16.60 19.01 15.54
N SER A 130 17.19 18.87 16.72
CA SER A 130 17.72 17.61 17.26
C SER A 130 16.62 16.63 17.71
N GLY A 131 15.36 17.06 17.70
CA GLY A 131 14.21 16.24 18.09
C GLY A 131 13.86 16.32 19.58
N PRO A 132 12.86 15.53 20.01
CA PRO A 132 12.42 15.46 21.41
C PRO A 132 13.51 14.94 22.35
N ASP A 133 13.38 15.28 23.62
CA ASP A 133 14.28 14.79 24.67
C ASP A 133 14.29 13.26 24.73
N ARG A 134 15.46 12.69 25.01
CA ARG A 134 15.66 11.23 25.04
C ARG A 134 14.71 10.50 25.98
N SER A 135 14.44 11.06 27.15
CA SER A 135 13.50 10.46 28.14
C SER A 135 12.06 10.41 27.61
N VAL A 136 11.64 11.41 26.83
CA VAL A 136 10.31 11.47 26.22
C VAL A 136 10.22 10.42 25.08
N LEU A 137 11.28 10.30 24.28
CA LEU A 137 11.37 9.27 23.24
C LEU A 137 11.34 7.85 23.83
N GLU A 138 12.11 7.60 24.90
CA GLU A 138 12.12 6.29 25.58
C GLU A 138 10.73 5.94 26.14
N SER A 139 10.05 6.90 26.77
CA SER A 139 8.68 6.71 27.25
C SER A 139 7.67 6.38 26.13
N ALA A 140 7.78 7.04 24.99
CA ALA A 140 6.93 6.73 23.83
C ALA A 140 7.27 5.35 23.23
N ARG A 141 8.56 4.97 23.21
CA ARG A 141 9.03 3.68 22.71
C ARG A 141 8.54 2.52 23.57
N GLU A 142 8.43 2.68 24.88
CA GLU A 142 7.87 1.64 25.77
C GLU A 142 6.42 1.27 25.43
N LEU A 143 5.71 2.12 24.68
CA LEU A 143 4.35 1.90 24.21
C LEU A 143 4.31 1.18 22.85
N VAL A 144 5.45 0.91 22.23
CA VAL A 144 5.56 0.22 20.94
C VAL A 144 5.82 -1.28 21.18
N GLY A 145 5.23 -2.11 20.36
CA GLY A 145 5.45 -3.55 20.33
C GLY A 145 4.16 -4.32 20.08
N LEU A 146 4.07 -4.96 18.90
CA LEU A 146 2.89 -5.71 18.48
C LEU A 146 2.59 -6.91 19.42
N GLN A 147 3.60 -7.45 20.11
CA GLN A 147 3.42 -8.48 21.15
C GLN A 147 2.53 -8.02 22.32
N HIS A 148 2.27 -6.73 22.45
CA HIS A 148 1.37 -6.13 23.45
C HIS A 148 -0.06 -5.95 22.96
N VAL A 149 -0.36 -6.41 21.74
CA VAL A 149 -1.70 -6.39 21.14
C VAL A 149 -2.26 -7.81 21.13
N SER A 150 -3.38 -8.01 21.78
CA SER A 150 -4.15 -9.26 21.66
C SER A 150 -5.35 -9.02 20.75
N PHE A 151 -5.60 -9.94 19.81
CA PHE A 151 -6.74 -9.77 18.90
C PHE A 151 -7.33 -11.13 18.49
N ASN A 152 -8.64 -11.13 18.33
CA ASN A 152 -9.44 -12.21 17.78
C ASN A 152 -10.80 -11.65 17.30
N ALA A 153 -11.70 -12.51 16.81
CA ALA A 153 -13.01 -12.11 16.31
C ALA A 153 -13.92 -11.43 17.35
N HIS A 154 -13.63 -11.58 18.66
CA HIS A 154 -14.46 -11.02 19.73
C HIS A 154 -13.90 -9.71 20.30
N ARG A 155 -12.58 -9.56 20.25
CA ARG A 155 -11.92 -8.40 20.87
C ARG A 155 -10.53 -8.15 20.29
N ILE A 156 -10.19 -6.85 20.17
CA ILE A 156 -8.82 -6.35 20.09
C ILE A 156 -8.52 -5.58 21.37
N ALA A 157 -7.34 -5.77 21.96
CA ALA A 157 -6.95 -5.03 23.16
C ALA A 157 -5.46 -4.67 23.16
N LEU A 158 -5.16 -3.44 23.52
CA LEU A 158 -3.84 -2.88 23.75
C LEU A 158 -3.51 -3.02 25.25
N SER A 159 -2.44 -3.70 25.59
CA SER A 159 -2.14 -4.06 26.98
C SER A 159 -1.63 -2.90 27.84
N LYS A 160 -1.14 -1.82 27.21
CA LYS A 160 -0.61 -0.65 27.91
C LYS A 160 -1.45 0.59 27.57
N ARG A 161 -1.75 1.39 28.58
CA ARG A 161 -2.41 2.69 28.37
C ARG A 161 -1.49 3.63 27.59
N GLY A 162 -2.00 4.26 26.55
CA GLY A 162 -1.24 5.16 25.67
C GLY A 162 -0.67 4.48 24.42
N MET A 163 -0.76 3.16 24.28
CA MET A 163 -0.52 2.49 23.00
C MET A 163 -1.47 3.01 21.94
N GLY A 164 -1.06 2.86 20.69
CA GLY A 164 -1.88 3.15 19.54
C GLY A 164 -1.40 2.36 18.33
N VAL A 165 -2.29 2.16 17.36
CA VAL A 165 -2.05 1.42 16.12
C VAL A 165 -2.20 2.36 14.95
N THR A 166 -1.29 2.26 13.99
CA THR A 166 -1.40 2.84 12.65
C THR A 166 -1.38 1.73 11.61
N LEU A 167 -2.15 1.88 10.56
CA LEU A 167 -2.16 0.94 9.44
C LEU A 167 -1.68 1.60 8.13
N ASN A 168 -1.05 2.78 8.23
CA ASN A 168 -0.63 3.57 7.06
C ASN A 168 0.38 2.85 6.15
N GLY A 169 1.13 1.88 6.65
CA GLY A 169 2.08 1.09 5.86
C GLY A 169 1.53 -0.25 5.37
N ILE A 170 0.20 -0.45 5.35
CA ILE A 170 -0.41 -1.72 4.91
C ILE A 170 -1.86 -1.57 4.44
N ALA A 171 -2.60 -0.55 4.89
CA ALA A 171 -4.04 -0.46 4.64
C ALA A 171 -4.36 -0.11 3.19
N GLN A 172 -3.52 0.65 2.50
CA GLN A 172 -3.69 0.96 1.08
C GLN A 172 -3.56 -0.30 0.22
N GLY A 173 -2.55 -1.11 0.50
CA GLY A 173 -2.40 -2.42 -0.11
C GLY A 173 -3.61 -3.33 0.13
N TYR A 174 -4.10 -3.38 1.37
CA TYR A 174 -5.29 -4.18 1.70
C TYR A 174 -6.56 -3.70 0.96
N ILE A 175 -6.80 -2.39 0.92
CA ILE A 175 -7.93 -1.84 0.16
C ILE A 175 -7.79 -2.19 -1.32
N THR A 176 -6.60 -2.04 -1.91
CA THR A 176 -6.32 -2.43 -3.30
C THR A 176 -6.70 -3.90 -3.55
N ASP A 177 -6.30 -4.82 -2.66
CA ASP A 177 -6.62 -6.23 -2.78
C ASP A 177 -8.11 -6.52 -2.65
N ARG A 178 -8.81 -5.83 -1.75
CA ARG A 178 -10.28 -5.95 -1.61
C ARG A 178 -11.00 -5.48 -2.88
N ILE A 179 -10.54 -4.38 -3.48
CA ILE A 179 -11.10 -3.88 -4.73
C ILE A 179 -10.81 -4.84 -5.88
N VAL A 180 -9.60 -5.38 -6.00
CA VAL A 180 -9.27 -6.42 -6.99
C VAL A 180 -10.17 -7.64 -6.82
N ALA A 181 -10.42 -8.09 -5.59
CA ALA A 181 -11.32 -9.21 -5.34
C ALA A 181 -12.78 -8.90 -5.72
N LEU A 182 -13.24 -7.65 -5.48
CA LEU A 182 -14.57 -7.21 -5.92
C LEU A 182 -14.69 -7.23 -7.45
N LEU A 183 -13.72 -6.67 -8.15
CA LEU A 183 -13.72 -6.59 -9.62
C LEU A 183 -13.65 -7.98 -10.26
N ARG A 184 -12.82 -8.89 -9.72
CA ARG A 184 -12.77 -10.30 -10.20
C ARG A 184 -14.09 -11.02 -10.04
N ARG A 185 -14.77 -10.84 -8.90
CA ARG A 185 -16.14 -11.39 -8.71
C ARG A 185 -17.14 -10.78 -9.69
N GLY A 186 -16.93 -9.54 -10.12
CA GLY A 186 -17.69 -8.85 -11.15
C GLY A 186 -17.33 -9.25 -12.58
N GLY A 187 -16.48 -10.28 -12.80
CA GLY A 187 -16.12 -10.77 -14.13
C GLY A 187 -15.02 -9.95 -14.83
N VAL A 188 -14.29 -9.09 -14.12
CA VAL A 188 -13.19 -8.31 -14.70
C VAL A 188 -11.95 -9.17 -14.85
N GLU A 189 -11.45 -9.28 -16.08
CA GLU A 189 -10.26 -10.05 -16.44
C GLU A 189 -9.05 -9.17 -16.77
N SER A 190 -9.25 -7.86 -17.01
CA SER A 190 -8.20 -6.90 -17.35
C SER A 190 -8.46 -5.56 -16.67
N SER A 191 -7.59 -5.19 -15.72
CA SER A 191 -7.68 -3.92 -14.99
C SER A 191 -6.34 -3.55 -14.34
N LEU A 192 -6.10 -2.26 -14.18
CA LEU A 192 -5.06 -1.73 -13.29
C LEU A 192 -5.76 -0.96 -12.17
N VAL A 193 -5.57 -1.43 -10.94
CA VAL A 193 -6.16 -0.88 -9.72
C VAL A 193 -5.05 -0.19 -8.94
N ASP A 194 -5.24 1.09 -8.64
CA ASP A 194 -4.37 1.90 -7.79
C ASP A 194 -5.25 2.57 -6.73
N MET A 195 -5.16 2.11 -5.48
CA MET A 195 -5.82 2.71 -4.31
C MET A 195 -4.80 3.28 -3.32
N GLY A 196 -3.69 3.79 -3.85
CA GLY A 196 -2.47 4.19 -3.15
C GLY A 196 -1.33 3.21 -3.41
N GLU A 197 -1.69 1.92 -3.61
CA GLU A 197 -0.79 0.87 -4.09
C GLU A 197 -1.37 0.23 -5.35
N VAL A 198 -0.50 -0.19 -6.27
CA VAL A 198 -0.92 -0.68 -7.59
C VAL A 198 -1.07 -2.19 -7.60
N ARG A 199 -2.15 -2.71 -8.20
CA ARG A 199 -2.31 -4.13 -8.51
C ARG A 199 -2.95 -4.35 -9.87
N ALA A 200 -2.36 -5.25 -10.67
CA ALA A 200 -2.88 -5.65 -11.97
C ALA A 200 -3.82 -6.87 -11.86
N ILE A 201 -4.91 -6.84 -12.61
CA ILE A 201 -5.75 -8.00 -12.94
C ILE A 201 -5.45 -8.37 -14.37
N GLY A 202 -4.94 -9.59 -14.61
CA GLY A 202 -4.59 -10.07 -15.94
C GLY A 202 -3.56 -9.19 -16.65
N ALA A 203 -3.47 -9.40 -17.95
CA ALA A 203 -2.76 -8.53 -18.89
C ALA A 203 -3.68 -7.43 -19.42
N LYS A 204 -3.14 -6.48 -20.17
CA LYS A 204 -3.94 -5.54 -20.97
C LYS A 204 -4.78 -6.28 -22.01
N PRO A 205 -5.81 -5.67 -22.59
CA PRO A 205 -6.63 -6.30 -23.62
C PRO A 205 -5.85 -6.76 -24.87
N ASP A 206 -4.72 -6.12 -25.16
CA ASP A 206 -3.80 -6.49 -26.25
C ASP A 206 -2.83 -7.63 -25.87
N GLY A 207 -2.94 -8.20 -24.67
CA GLY A 207 -2.07 -9.24 -24.14
C GLY A 207 -0.76 -8.74 -23.54
N ALA A 208 -0.44 -7.46 -23.65
CA ALA A 208 0.77 -6.88 -23.07
C ALA A 208 0.68 -6.77 -21.52
N PRO A 209 1.81 -6.83 -20.80
CA PRO A 209 1.80 -6.54 -19.36
C PRO A 209 1.44 -5.08 -19.08
N TRP A 210 0.93 -4.82 -17.89
CA TRP A 210 0.71 -3.47 -17.40
C TRP A 210 2.04 -2.82 -17.06
N LYS A 211 2.23 -1.59 -17.53
CA LYS A 211 3.41 -0.76 -17.23
C LYS A 211 3.08 0.11 -16.03
N VAL A 212 3.84 -0.03 -14.95
CA VAL A 212 3.76 0.78 -13.73
C VAL A 212 5.00 1.65 -13.65
N GLY A 213 4.81 2.97 -13.61
CA GLY A 213 5.91 3.93 -13.42
C GLY A 213 6.32 3.94 -11.95
N ILE A 214 7.62 3.98 -11.70
CA ILE A 214 8.21 4.11 -10.37
C ILE A 214 8.84 5.49 -10.27
N SER A 215 8.44 6.27 -9.27
CA SER A 215 8.99 7.61 -9.01
C SER A 215 9.54 7.70 -7.59
N GLU A 216 10.62 8.44 -7.43
CA GLU A 216 11.18 8.79 -6.11
C GLU A 216 10.39 9.93 -5.46
N ASN A 217 9.73 10.73 -6.27
CA ASN A 217 8.91 11.87 -5.83
C ASN A 217 7.44 11.55 -6.10
N GLN A 218 6.55 11.99 -5.23
CA GLN A 218 5.10 11.84 -5.43
C GLN A 218 4.54 12.70 -6.60
N SER A 219 5.42 13.21 -7.49
CA SER A 219 5.00 13.93 -8.69
C SER A 219 4.93 12.97 -9.87
N ASP A 220 3.79 12.92 -10.55
CA ASP A 220 3.51 12.08 -11.73
C ASP A 220 4.45 12.34 -12.93
N THR A 221 5.35 13.32 -12.84
CA THR A 221 6.15 13.80 -13.98
C THR A 221 7.57 13.22 -14.03
N ASP A 222 8.07 12.64 -12.92
CA ASP A 222 9.46 12.17 -12.81
C ASP A 222 9.49 10.67 -12.58
N ILE A 223 9.29 9.90 -13.65
CA ILE A 223 9.37 8.43 -13.62
C ILE A 223 10.82 8.00 -13.78
N ASP A 224 11.42 7.44 -12.72
CA ASP A 224 12.79 6.95 -12.75
C ASP A 224 12.94 5.72 -13.65
N HIS A 225 12.04 4.77 -13.52
CA HIS A 225 11.96 3.59 -14.35
C HIS A 225 10.54 3.00 -14.31
N SER A 226 10.33 1.90 -15.03
CA SER A 226 9.03 1.24 -15.07
C SER A 226 9.18 -0.26 -14.89
N VAL A 227 8.23 -0.84 -14.17
CA VAL A 227 8.07 -2.29 -14.04
C VAL A 227 6.89 -2.78 -14.86
N PHE A 228 6.94 -4.04 -15.30
CA PHE A 228 5.88 -4.66 -16.08
C PHE A 228 5.27 -5.81 -15.29
N VAL A 229 3.96 -5.78 -15.11
CA VAL A 229 3.26 -6.72 -14.22
C VAL A 229 2.02 -7.33 -14.88
N ILE A 230 1.77 -8.61 -14.55
CA ILE A 230 0.53 -9.35 -14.83
C ILE A 230 0.16 -10.06 -13.54
N ASN A 231 -1.03 -9.84 -13.01
CA ASN A 231 -1.52 -10.43 -11.76
C ASN A 231 -0.61 -10.22 -10.53
N LYS A 232 0.24 -9.20 -10.56
CA LYS A 232 1.11 -8.82 -9.43
C LYS A 232 0.75 -7.42 -8.93
N ALA A 233 1.18 -7.14 -7.73
CA ALA A 233 1.10 -5.82 -7.09
C ALA A 233 2.47 -5.15 -7.04
N VAL A 234 2.47 -3.83 -6.96
CA VAL A 234 3.65 -2.98 -6.82
C VAL A 234 3.36 -1.94 -5.74
N ALA A 235 4.18 -1.89 -4.73
CA ALA A 235 4.13 -0.88 -3.67
C ALA A 235 5.47 -0.17 -3.57
N THR A 236 5.44 1.14 -3.31
CA THR A 236 6.67 1.93 -3.22
C THR A 236 6.65 2.85 -2.00
N SER A 237 7.54 2.59 -1.07
CA SER A 237 7.83 3.47 0.06
C SER A 237 8.99 4.39 -0.25
N SER A 238 8.84 5.69 0.03
CA SER A 238 9.86 6.71 -0.24
C SER A 238 10.17 7.50 1.02
N SER A 239 11.47 7.74 1.24
CA SER A 239 11.92 8.66 2.26
C SER A 239 11.63 10.13 1.94
N ASN A 240 11.29 10.43 0.68
CA ASN A 240 10.95 11.78 0.22
C ASN A 240 9.48 12.17 0.48
N GLY A 241 8.69 11.31 1.13
CA GLY A 241 7.32 11.61 1.53
C GLY A 241 7.21 12.68 2.61
N LEU A 242 6.25 12.52 3.52
CA LEU A 242 6.04 13.45 4.62
C LEU A 242 7.25 13.52 5.56
N HIS A 243 7.67 14.74 5.90
CA HIS A 243 8.68 15.02 6.93
C HIS A 243 8.04 15.86 8.03
N PHE A 244 8.42 15.60 9.27
CA PHE A 244 7.95 16.35 10.41
C PHE A 244 8.65 17.70 10.54
N ASP A 245 9.92 17.81 10.07
CA ASP A 245 10.73 19.02 10.17
C ASP A 245 11.05 19.61 8.78
N GLN A 246 11.33 20.93 8.74
CA GLN A 246 11.67 21.63 7.51
C GLN A 246 13.03 21.21 6.92
N ALA A 247 13.97 20.78 7.78
CA ALA A 247 15.29 20.30 7.36
C ALA A 247 15.26 18.87 6.78
N ARG A 248 14.09 18.22 6.79
CA ARG A 248 13.86 16.86 6.27
C ARG A 248 14.74 15.81 6.94
N ASN A 249 15.05 15.99 8.20
CA ASN A 249 15.81 15.00 8.99
C ASN A 249 14.90 13.93 9.61
N TRP A 250 13.62 14.25 9.82
CA TRP A 250 12.65 13.42 10.50
C TRP A 250 11.52 13.01 9.56
N GLY A 251 11.64 11.83 8.97
CA GLY A 251 10.67 11.27 8.04
C GLY A 251 9.52 10.55 8.75
N HIS A 252 8.44 10.29 8.02
CA HIS A 252 7.22 9.65 8.51
C HIS A 252 7.32 8.13 8.73
N ILE A 253 8.31 7.46 8.11
CA ILE A 253 8.58 6.04 8.36
C ILE A 253 9.54 5.97 9.57
N ILE A 254 9.02 5.46 10.67
CA ILE A 254 9.69 5.51 11.98
C ILE A 254 10.09 4.10 12.39
N SER A 255 11.34 3.93 12.81
CA SER A 255 11.79 2.67 13.39
C SER A 255 11.10 2.42 14.74
N PRO A 256 10.52 1.23 14.96
CA PRO A 256 9.99 0.82 16.26
C PRO A 256 11.02 0.86 17.39
N GLN A 257 12.29 0.76 17.04
CA GLN A 257 13.40 0.84 18.00
C GLN A 257 13.69 2.27 18.50
N GLY A 258 13.00 3.28 17.95
CA GLY A 258 12.99 4.66 18.45
C GLY A 258 14.28 5.43 18.23
N VAL A 259 15.28 4.87 17.58
CA VAL A 259 16.55 5.52 17.33
C VAL A 259 16.75 5.66 15.83
N SER A 260 16.82 6.90 15.40
CA SER A 260 17.24 7.32 14.07
C SER A 260 16.18 7.17 12.96
N THR A 261 15.91 8.31 12.37
CA THR A 261 15.37 8.47 11.02
C THR A 261 16.45 8.28 9.96
N VAL A 262 17.45 7.37 10.17
CA VAL A 262 18.45 7.08 9.15
C VAL A 262 17.73 6.47 7.96
N GLN A 263 17.52 7.31 6.97
CA GLN A 263 16.95 6.90 5.69
C GLN A 263 18.04 6.16 4.90
N ARG A 264 18.02 4.83 4.98
CA ARG A 264 18.95 3.96 4.25
C ARG A 264 18.73 4.01 2.75
N TYR A 265 17.46 4.15 2.36
CA TYR A 265 17.03 4.16 0.98
C TYR A 265 16.19 5.39 0.68
N ARG A 266 16.36 5.98 -0.50
CA ARG A 266 15.49 7.04 -1.01
C ARG A 266 14.14 6.47 -1.44
N ARG A 267 14.17 5.26 -1.98
CA ARG A 267 13.03 4.53 -2.52
C ARG A 267 13.19 3.03 -2.25
N MET A 268 12.10 2.40 -1.91
CA MET A 268 11.98 0.95 -1.76
C MET A 268 10.71 0.50 -2.49
N THR A 269 10.85 -0.25 -3.56
CA THR A 269 9.74 -0.80 -4.33
C THR A 269 9.70 -2.31 -4.14
N VAL A 270 8.52 -2.84 -3.83
CA VAL A 270 8.27 -4.28 -3.69
C VAL A 270 7.23 -4.71 -4.71
N ILE A 271 7.50 -5.81 -5.40
CA ILE A 271 6.59 -6.48 -6.32
C ILE A 271 6.20 -7.82 -5.69
N ALA A 272 4.91 -8.05 -5.47
CA ALA A 272 4.40 -9.24 -4.78
C ALA A 272 3.11 -9.76 -5.44
N PRO A 273 2.63 -10.97 -5.09
CA PRO A 273 1.35 -11.48 -5.58
C PRO A 273 0.14 -10.65 -5.14
N ASP A 274 0.22 -9.97 -4.00
CA ASP A 274 -0.82 -9.11 -3.45
C ASP A 274 -0.26 -7.77 -2.96
N ALA A 275 -1.14 -6.77 -2.93
CA ALA A 275 -0.77 -5.40 -2.59
C ALA A 275 -0.57 -5.21 -1.08
N THR A 276 -1.30 -5.95 -0.25
CA THR A 276 -1.17 -5.91 1.21
C THR A 276 0.25 -6.22 1.64
N ARG A 277 0.80 -7.32 1.08
CA ARG A 277 2.17 -7.76 1.38
C ARG A 277 3.20 -6.82 0.77
N ALA A 278 2.99 -6.37 -0.48
CA ALA A 278 3.89 -5.42 -1.13
C ALA A 278 4.03 -4.13 -0.32
N ASP A 279 2.92 -3.55 0.16
CA ASP A 279 2.86 -2.34 0.98
C ASP A 279 3.61 -2.52 2.31
N ALA A 280 3.27 -3.57 3.07
CA ALA A 280 3.93 -3.85 4.35
C ALA A 280 5.44 -4.08 4.22
N LEU A 281 5.87 -4.87 3.22
CA LEU A 281 7.29 -5.15 3.00
C LEU A 281 8.03 -3.93 2.46
N SER A 282 7.43 -3.10 1.59
CA SER A 282 8.07 -1.87 1.12
C SER A 282 8.36 -0.94 2.29
N THR A 283 7.44 -0.82 3.25
CA THR A 283 7.61 -0.04 4.48
C THR A 283 8.71 -0.64 5.37
N ALA A 284 8.65 -1.94 5.67
CA ALA A 284 9.65 -2.62 6.51
C ALA A 284 11.07 -2.53 5.94
N PHE A 285 11.21 -2.80 4.65
CA PHE A 285 12.53 -2.84 3.98
C PHE A 285 13.23 -1.49 3.98
N THR A 286 12.50 -0.36 4.07
CA THR A 286 13.14 0.96 4.25
C THR A 286 13.98 1.06 5.52
N LEU A 287 13.65 0.26 6.55
CA LEU A 287 14.30 0.24 7.86
C LEU A 287 15.36 -0.86 7.99
N MET A 288 15.38 -1.83 7.05
CA MET A 288 16.21 -3.02 7.13
C MET A 288 17.57 -2.83 6.45
N GLU A 289 18.58 -3.58 6.92
CA GLU A 289 19.85 -3.76 6.21
C GLU A 289 19.64 -4.63 4.96
N THR A 290 20.40 -4.38 3.90
CA THR A 290 20.31 -5.15 2.65
C THR A 290 20.41 -6.67 2.85
N ALA A 291 21.29 -7.12 3.73
CA ALA A 291 21.44 -8.55 4.03
C ALA A 291 20.18 -9.15 4.68
N ALA A 292 19.49 -8.40 5.53
CA ALA A 292 18.23 -8.82 6.13
C ALA A 292 17.09 -8.85 5.10
N ILE A 293 17.02 -7.86 4.19
CA ILE A 293 16.08 -7.86 3.06
C ILE A 293 16.27 -9.12 2.21
N GLN A 294 17.51 -9.43 1.84
CA GLN A 294 17.82 -10.61 1.03
C GLN A 294 17.41 -11.91 1.73
N LYS A 295 17.53 -11.98 3.06
CA LYS A 295 17.09 -13.15 3.84
C LYS A 295 15.56 -13.33 3.79
N VAL A 296 14.80 -12.24 3.88
CA VAL A 296 13.33 -12.28 3.72
C VAL A 296 12.96 -12.69 2.29
N LEU A 297 13.57 -12.08 1.27
CA LEU A 297 13.31 -12.41 -0.15
C LEU A 297 13.62 -13.87 -0.48
N ALA A 298 14.66 -14.45 0.13
CA ALA A 298 15.00 -15.87 -0.06
C ALA A 298 13.91 -16.83 0.44
N GLN A 299 13.07 -16.41 1.38
CA GLN A 299 11.92 -17.17 1.87
C GLN A 299 10.67 -17.01 1.01
N HIS A 300 10.63 -15.97 0.14
CA HIS A 300 9.49 -15.59 -0.69
C HIS A 300 9.91 -15.41 -2.14
N PRO A 301 10.08 -16.50 -2.91
CA PRO A 301 10.60 -16.45 -4.28
C PRO A 301 9.66 -15.74 -5.28
N ASP A 302 8.43 -15.48 -4.91
CA ASP A 302 7.42 -14.75 -5.67
C ASP A 302 7.39 -13.23 -5.37
N VAL A 303 8.23 -12.78 -4.42
CA VAL A 303 8.42 -11.38 -4.02
C VAL A 303 9.76 -10.88 -4.58
N GLU A 304 9.72 -9.72 -5.21
CA GLU A 304 10.88 -9.01 -5.75
C GLU A 304 10.98 -7.64 -5.08
N ALA A 305 12.19 -7.13 -4.87
CA ALA A 305 12.41 -5.79 -4.37
C ALA A 305 13.49 -5.06 -5.18
N ASP A 306 13.25 -3.76 -5.40
CA ASP A 306 14.19 -2.85 -6.02
C ASP A 306 14.30 -1.57 -5.17
N TRP A 307 15.51 -1.07 -4.97
CA TRP A 307 15.72 0.09 -4.10
C TRP A 307 16.81 1.04 -4.60
N ALA A 308 16.63 2.30 -4.30
CA ALA A 308 17.63 3.34 -4.51
C ALA A 308 18.27 3.72 -3.17
N PRO A 309 19.60 3.61 -3.02
CA PRO A 309 20.30 4.01 -1.80
C PRO A 309 20.11 5.50 -1.48
N SER A 310 20.15 5.85 -0.18
CA SER A 310 20.15 7.25 0.22
C SER A 310 21.44 7.95 -0.23
N ASN A 311 21.33 9.20 -0.71
CA ASN A 311 22.49 10.02 -1.05
C ASN A 311 23.15 10.65 0.21
N ARG A 312 22.56 10.46 1.39
CA ARG A 312 23.16 10.91 2.64
C ARG A 312 24.24 9.91 3.03
N ALA A 313 25.51 10.29 2.88
CA ALA A 313 26.62 9.54 3.44
C ALA A 313 26.41 9.39 4.96
N ASN A 314 26.68 8.16 5.46
CA ASN A 314 26.73 7.86 6.89
C ASN A 314 27.68 8.77 7.63
#